data_19b9b73cc33fdeac46ccad51873df6f8
#
_entry.id   19b9b73cc33fdeac46ccad51873df6f8
#
_cell.length_a   1.000
_cell.length_b   1.000
_cell.length_c   1.000
_cell.angle_alpha   90.00
_cell.angle_beta   90.00
_cell.angle_gamma   90.00
#
_symmetry.space_group_name_H-M   'P 1'
#
loop_
_entity.id
_entity.type
_entity.pdbx_description
1 polymer ?
#
loop_
_entity_poly.entity_id
_entity_poly.type
_entity_poly.pdbx_seq_one_letter_code
_entity_poly.pdbx_strand_id
1 'polypeptide(L)'
;MKSEKFKRELNMIVNSDVREFAKTALDNLPDYFFEVAASSTGKYHPSYALGEGGLVRHTCAAVRFANHLFQLEQFQNQFSERDRDLVITAILLHDGWKHGDKGSKFTTFEHPQVAADWVRNSECIETYLPLEDRETIAKAIESHMGQWNVSNKSKTILKKPENKIQKFVHMCDYLASRKDIEVLFDDYNAPEIPDINTYVLNFGKHNGKTLPEIAEVDPSYISWAKENMRKEPIKSLLKLL
;
A
#
# COMPACT_ATOMS: atom_id res chain seq x y z
N MET A 1 18.63 5.86 8.06
CA MET A 1 18.06 4.49 8.06
C MET A 1 16.71 4.53 7.35
N LYS A 2 16.34 3.46 6.65
CA LYS A 2 15.05 3.36 5.92
C LYS A 2 13.87 3.45 6.88
N SER A 3 14.01 2.86 8.07
CA SER A 3 13.03 2.86 9.16
C SER A 3 12.64 4.25 9.67
N GLU A 4 13.47 5.27 9.48
CA GLU A 4 13.14 6.65 9.87
C GLU A 4 11.87 7.18 9.15
N LYS A 5 11.56 6.68 7.97
CA LYS A 5 10.32 7.01 7.24
C LYS A 5 9.04 6.55 7.98
N PHE A 6 9.19 5.63 8.94
CA PHE A 6 8.12 5.06 9.77
C PHE A 6 8.22 5.42 11.25
N LYS A 7 9.00 6.48 11.59
CA LYS A 7 9.25 6.86 12.98
C LYS A 7 7.97 7.04 13.80
N ARG A 8 6.95 7.67 13.22
CA ARG A 8 5.66 7.87 13.86
C ARG A 8 4.95 6.54 14.13
N GLU A 9 4.92 5.66 13.16
CA GLU A 9 4.25 4.36 13.22
C GLU A 9 5.00 3.39 14.15
N LEU A 10 6.33 3.39 14.13
CA LEU A 10 7.16 2.62 15.06
C LEU A 10 6.95 3.02 16.52
N ASN A 11 6.71 4.31 16.80
CA ASN A 11 6.40 4.79 18.15
C ASN A 11 5.03 4.34 18.68
N MET A 12 4.17 3.76 17.84
CA MET A 12 2.91 3.15 18.25
C MET A 12 3.10 1.73 18.79
N ILE A 13 4.26 1.10 18.57
CA ILE A 13 4.63 -0.20 19.12
C ILE A 13 5.16 0.03 20.53
N VAL A 14 4.49 -0.53 21.54
CA VAL A 14 4.81 -0.31 22.96
C VAL A 14 6.01 -1.14 23.38
N ASN A 15 6.03 -2.42 23.05
CA ASN A 15 7.11 -3.34 23.43
C ASN A 15 8.41 -3.04 22.66
N SER A 16 9.52 -2.87 23.39
CA SER A 16 10.83 -2.49 22.82
C SER A 16 11.37 -3.53 21.83
N ASP A 17 11.22 -4.81 22.14
CA ASP A 17 11.78 -5.89 21.33
C ASP A 17 11.03 -6.01 20.01
N VAL A 18 9.67 -5.87 20.04
CA VAL A 18 8.85 -5.80 18.82
C VAL A 18 9.20 -4.60 17.99
N ARG A 19 9.44 -3.46 18.63
CA ARG A 19 9.84 -2.22 17.94
C ARG A 19 11.19 -2.34 17.25
N GLU A 20 12.20 -2.90 17.94
CA GLU A 20 13.52 -3.12 17.34
C GLU A 20 13.48 -4.18 16.24
N PHE A 21 12.66 -5.23 16.40
CA PHE A 21 12.37 -6.18 15.33
C PHE A 21 11.81 -5.46 14.09
N ALA A 22 10.73 -4.68 14.26
CA ALA A 22 10.08 -3.95 13.17
C ALA A 22 11.05 -2.97 12.49
N LYS A 23 11.84 -2.24 13.27
CA LYS A 23 12.84 -1.28 12.77
C LYS A 23 13.92 -1.99 11.95
N THR A 24 14.51 -3.08 12.50
CA THR A 24 15.52 -3.86 11.80
C THR A 24 14.95 -4.47 10.51
N ALA A 25 13.73 -5.00 10.56
CA ALA A 25 13.06 -5.54 9.37
C ALA A 25 12.85 -4.47 8.29
N LEU A 26 12.38 -3.28 8.66
CA LEU A 26 12.20 -2.15 7.73
C LEU A 26 13.52 -1.70 7.09
N ASP A 27 14.63 -1.66 7.86
CA ASP A 27 15.95 -1.29 7.33
C ASP A 27 16.50 -2.32 6.32
N ASN A 28 16.01 -3.56 6.36
CA ASN A 28 16.35 -4.66 5.44
C ASN A 28 15.39 -4.82 4.25
N LEU A 29 14.31 -4.03 4.16
CA LEU A 29 13.44 -4.06 2.99
C LEU A 29 14.19 -3.64 1.70
N PRO A 30 13.81 -4.16 0.55
CA PRO A 30 14.37 -3.74 -0.74
C PRO A 30 14.21 -2.23 -0.97
N ASP A 31 15.20 -1.60 -1.62
CA ASP A 31 15.18 -0.13 -1.85
C ASP A 31 13.95 0.32 -2.62
N TYR A 32 13.50 -0.45 -3.60
CA TYR A 32 12.32 -0.12 -4.40
C TYR A 32 11.04 0.09 -3.55
N PHE A 33 10.94 -0.56 -2.37
CA PHE A 33 9.79 -0.37 -1.48
C PHE A 33 9.59 1.10 -1.11
N PHE A 34 10.68 1.85 -0.99
CA PHE A 34 10.68 3.25 -0.60
C PHE A 34 10.45 4.23 -1.76
N GLU A 35 10.43 3.73 -2.98
CA GLU A 35 10.38 4.52 -4.21
C GLU A 35 9.08 4.33 -4.98
N VAL A 36 8.51 3.12 -4.97
CA VAL A 36 7.37 2.78 -5.83
C VAL A 36 6.03 3.28 -5.29
N ALA A 37 5.06 3.40 -6.21
CA ALA A 37 3.66 3.59 -5.87
C ALA A 37 3.06 2.31 -5.25
N ALA A 38 2.04 2.45 -4.39
CA ALA A 38 1.32 1.31 -3.82
C ALA A 38 0.61 0.44 -4.88
N SER A 39 0.29 1.03 -6.03
CA SER A 39 -0.33 0.32 -7.15
C SER A 39 0.23 0.81 -8.47
N SER A 40 0.63 -0.12 -9.33
CA SER A 40 1.09 0.19 -10.68
C SER A 40 0.02 0.80 -11.59
N THR A 41 -1.26 0.63 -11.26
CA THR A 41 -2.39 1.16 -12.06
C THR A 41 -3.05 2.38 -11.45
N GLY A 42 -2.85 2.65 -10.15
CA GLY A 42 -3.52 3.72 -9.40
C GLY A 42 -5.05 3.64 -9.37
N LYS A 43 -5.65 2.52 -9.85
CA LYS A 43 -7.08 2.42 -10.10
C LYS A 43 -7.93 2.52 -8.83
N TYR A 44 -7.46 1.91 -7.74
CA TYR A 44 -8.23 1.74 -6.51
C TYR A 44 -7.67 2.53 -5.32
N HIS A 45 -6.42 2.98 -5.41
CA HIS A 45 -5.73 3.63 -4.31
C HIS A 45 -6.02 5.12 -4.24
N PRO A 46 -6.02 5.72 -3.04
CA PRO A 46 -6.11 7.16 -2.81
C PRO A 46 -4.92 7.91 -3.41
N SER A 47 -5.03 9.24 -3.44
CA SER A 47 -4.00 10.10 -4.03
C SER A 47 -2.64 9.95 -3.34
N TYR A 48 -2.61 9.85 -2.03
CA TYR A 48 -1.38 9.71 -1.25
C TYR A 48 -0.58 8.43 -1.57
N ALA A 49 -1.25 7.38 -2.05
CA ALA A 49 -0.62 6.11 -2.38
C ALA A 49 -0.06 6.04 -3.82
N LEU A 50 -0.13 7.14 -4.56
CA LEU A 50 0.35 7.26 -5.94
C LEU A 50 1.77 7.85 -5.99
N GLY A 51 2.46 7.62 -7.11
CA GLY A 51 3.79 8.18 -7.39
C GLY A 51 4.88 7.65 -6.48
N GLU A 52 6.01 8.34 -6.49
CA GLU A 52 7.19 7.99 -5.70
C GLU A 52 6.88 7.96 -4.21
N GLY A 53 7.33 6.93 -3.50
CA GLY A 53 7.06 6.73 -2.07
C GLY A 53 5.60 6.42 -1.73
N GLY A 54 4.75 6.19 -2.73
CA GLY A 54 3.33 5.89 -2.54
C GLY A 54 3.09 4.62 -1.71
N LEU A 55 3.97 3.62 -1.84
CA LEU A 55 3.89 2.39 -1.05
C LEU A 55 4.19 2.63 0.44
N VAL A 56 5.16 3.48 0.75
CA VAL A 56 5.45 3.91 2.13
C VAL A 56 4.22 4.60 2.73
N ARG A 57 3.62 5.57 2.02
CA ARG A 57 2.44 6.31 2.52
C ARG A 57 1.22 5.40 2.67
N HIS A 58 1.01 4.44 1.77
CA HIS A 58 -0.01 3.42 1.92
C HIS A 58 0.18 2.60 3.21
N THR A 59 1.40 2.12 3.45
CA THR A 59 1.74 1.37 4.66
C THR A 59 1.53 2.20 5.93
N CYS A 60 1.99 3.46 5.95
CA CYS A 60 1.71 4.37 7.06
C CYS A 60 0.21 4.59 7.28
N ALA A 61 -0.56 4.77 6.21
CA ALA A 61 -2.02 4.93 6.31
C ALA A 61 -2.68 3.69 6.92
N ALA A 62 -2.28 2.48 6.50
CA ALA A 62 -2.80 1.23 7.06
C ALA A 62 -2.52 1.10 8.57
N VAL A 63 -1.32 1.48 9.04
CA VAL A 63 -0.99 1.54 10.47
C VAL A 63 -1.85 2.57 11.20
N ARG A 64 -2.07 3.76 10.61
CA ARG A 64 -2.91 4.80 11.21
C ARG A 64 -4.37 4.35 11.33
N PHE A 65 -4.91 3.64 10.34
CA PHE A 65 -6.22 3.00 10.45
C PHE A 65 -6.26 1.99 11.58
N ALA A 66 -5.25 1.11 11.70
CA ALA A 66 -5.17 0.16 12.80
C ALA A 66 -5.21 0.87 14.16
N ASN A 67 -4.42 1.94 14.34
CA ASN A 67 -4.39 2.71 15.57
C ASN A 67 -5.73 3.38 15.90
N HIS A 68 -6.44 3.93 14.91
CA HIS A 68 -7.79 4.48 15.14
C HIS A 68 -8.81 3.39 15.46
N LEU A 69 -8.78 2.26 14.76
CA LEU A 69 -9.70 1.15 15.01
C LEU A 69 -9.51 0.54 16.41
N PHE A 70 -8.28 0.47 16.92
CA PHE A 70 -8.00 0.01 18.29
C PHE A 70 -8.61 0.90 19.36
N GLN A 71 -9.02 2.15 19.05
CA GLN A 71 -9.74 3.02 20.00
C GLN A 71 -11.23 2.70 20.07
N LEU A 72 -11.80 1.98 19.12
CA LEU A 72 -13.21 1.61 19.12
C LEU A 72 -13.47 0.51 20.17
N GLU A 73 -14.54 0.65 20.93
CA GLU A 73 -14.93 -0.29 22.01
C GLU A 73 -14.95 -1.74 21.51
N GLN A 74 -15.48 -1.97 20.30
CA GLN A 74 -15.55 -3.30 19.71
C GLN A 74 -14.19 -3.98 19.50
N PHE A 75 -13.08 -3.21 19.43
CA PHE A 75 -11.74 -3.76 19.24
C PHE A 75 -10.87 -3.66 20.50
N GLN A 76 -11.18 -2.74 21.42
CA GLN A 76 -10.36 -2.55 22.63
C GLN A 76 -10.15 -3.82 23.43
N ASN A 77 -11.22 -4.62 23.57
CA ASN A 77 -11.23 -5.85 24.36
C ASN A 77 -10.84 -7.11 23.56
N GLN A 78 -10.66 -6.98 22.24
CA GLN A 78 -10.32 -8.12 21.40
C GLN A 78 -8.81 -8.35 21.27
N PHE A 79 -8.01 -7.30 21.45
CA PHE A 79 -6.58 -7.32 21.19
C PHE A 79 -5.82 -6.90 22.46
N SER A 80 -4.96 -7.80 22.95
CA SER A 80 -3.96 -7.46 23.97
C SER A 80 -2.98 -6.41 23.43
N GLU A 81 -2.23 -5.75 24.31
CA GLU A 81 -1.15 -4.84 23.89
C GLU A 81 -0.14 -5.56 22.96
N ARG A 82 0.20 -6.80 23.31
CA ARG A 82 1.06 -7.63 22.45
C ARG A 82 0.44 -7.89 21.07
N ASP A 83 -0.85 -8.25 21.00
CA ASP A 83 -1.54 -8.45 19.71
C ASP A 83 -1.47 -7.17 18.86
N ARG A 84 -1.65 -5.98 19.46
CA ARG A 84 -1.61 -4.70 18.76
C ARG A 84 -0.23 -4.42 18.17
N ASP A 85 0.82 -4.67 18.94
CA ASP A 85 2.21 -4.52 18.50
C ASP A 85 2.52 -5.45 17.32
N LEU A 86 2.08 -6.72 17.39
CA LEU A 86 2.27 -7.67 16.29
C LEU A 86 1.46 -7.30 15.04
N VAL A 87 0.23 -6.77 15.21
CA VAL A 87 -0.58 -6.27 14.10
C VAL A 87 0.10 -5.10 13.40
N ILE A 88 0.57 -4.10 14.16
CA ILE A 88 1.28 -2.93 13.59
C ILE A 88 2.51 -3.41 12.82
N THR A 89 3.28 -4.32 13.40
CA THR A 89 4.46 -4.90 12.75
C THR A 89 4.12 -5.65 11.46
N ALA A 90 3.05 -6.46 11.47
CA ALA A 90 2.59 -7.16 10.28
C ALA A 90 2.17 -6.18 9.18
N ILE A 91 1.45 -5.10 9.52
CA ILE A 91 1.07 -4.05 8.56
C ILE A 91 2.30 -3.33 8.01
N LEU A 92 3.30 -3.01 8.84
CA LEU A 92 4.54 -2.37 8.38
C LEU A 92 5.28 -3.20 7.32
N LEU A 93 5.15 -4.54 7.35
CA LEU A 93 5.92 -5.45 6.50
C LEU A 93 5.10 -6.15 5.40
N HIS A 94 3.75 -6.03 5.39
CA HIS A 94 2.86 -6.84 4.52
C HIS A 94 3.20 -6.75 3.03
N ASP A 95 3.54 -5.59 2.56
CA ASP A 95 3.88 -5.26 1.17
C ASP A 95 5.40 -5.11 0.94
N GLY A 96 6.24 -5.49 1.90
CA GLY A 96 7.69 -5.30 1.89
C GLY A 96 8.38 -5.85 0.64
N TRP A 97 7.89 -6.95 0.10
CA TRP A 97 8.38 -7.59 -1.12
C TRP A 97 7.38 -7.52 -2.28
N LYS A 98 6.62 -6.44 -2.37
CA LYS A 98 5.54 -6.26 -3.37
C LYS A 98 5.96 -6.53 -4.82
N HIS A 99 7.19 -6.24 -5.17
CA HIS A 99 7.77 -6.50 -6.49
C HIS A 99 8.65 -7.77 -6.52
N GLY A 100 8.54 -8.64 -5.50
CA GLY A 100 9.34 -9.85 -5.34
C GLY A 100 10.80 -9.58 -4.97
N ASP A 101 11.58 -10.64 -4.74
CA ASP A 101 12.98 -10.57 -4.31
C ASP A 101 13.89 -9.84 -5.30
N LYS A 102 13.58 -9.93 -6.59
CA LYS A 102 14.41 -9.37 -7.69
C LYS A 102 13.95 -8.00 -8.16
N GLY A 103 12.95 -7.39 -7.51
CA GLY A 103 12.44 -6.07 -7.91
C GLY A 103 11.78 -6.08 -9.28
N SER A 104 10.74 -6.89 -9.48
CA SER A 104 9.94 -6.88 -10.71
C SER A 104 9.40 -5.48 -11.02
N LYS A 105 9.23 -5.14 -12.30
CA LYS A 105 8.57 -3.89 -12.73
C LYS A 105 7.14 -3.74 -12.19
N PHE A 106 6.46 -4.84 -11.89
CA PHE A 106 5.07 -4.88 -11.44
C PHE A 106 4.95 -5.69 -10.16
N THR A 107 3.86 -5.47 -9.43
CA THR A 107 3.47 -6.28 -8.27
C THR A 107 3.46 -7.76 -8.64
N THR A 108 4.13 -8.58 -7.84
CA THR A 108 4.08 -10.04 -7.94
C THR A 108 2.92 -10.54 -7.08
N PHE A 109 2.17 -11.51 -7.60
CA PHE A 109 0.99 -12.02 -6.87
C PHE A 109 1.40 -12.75 -5.58
N GLU A 110 2.56 -13.39 -5.59
CA GLU A 110 3.11 -14.18 -4.48
C GLU A 110 3.82 -13.34 -3.41
N HIS A 111 3.84 -12.01 -3.52
CA HIS A 111 4.53 -11.15 -2.55
C HIS A 111 4.15 -11.40 -1.09
N PRO A 112 2.89 -11.78 -0.73
CA PRO A 112 2.58 -12.07 0.67
C PRO A 112 3.34 -13.26 1.22
N GLN A 113 3.56 -14.29 0.40
CA GLN A 113 4.33 -15.47 0.78
C GLN A 113 5.80 -15.13 0.93
N VAL A 114 6.37 -14.37 -0.02
CA VAL A 114 7.77 -13.94 0.02
C VAL A 114 8.05 -13.14 1.30
N ALA A 115 7.19 -12.17 1.62
CA ALA A 115 7.33 -11.35 2.82
C ALA A 115 7.19 -12.19 4.11
N ALA A 116 6.23 -13.11 4.16
CA ALA A 116 6.02 -13.99 5.30
C ALA A 116 7.19 -14.95 5.51
N ASP A 117 7.73 -15.53 4.43
CA ASP A 117 8.88 -16.44 4.49
C ASP A 117 10.15 -15.71 4.94
N TRP A 118 10.32 -14.46 4.53
CA TRP A 118 11.41 -13.62 5.01
C TRP A 118 11.30 -13.39 6.53
N VAL A 119 10.11 -13.05 7.04
CA VAL A 119 9.88 -12.87 8.49
C VAL A 119 10.17 -14.15 9.29
N ARG A 120 9.84 -15.33 8.73
CA ARG A 120 10.10 -16.62 9.39
C ARG A 120 11.56 -16.97 9.47
N ASN A 121 12.32 -16.71 8.40
CA ASN A 121 13.62 -17.34 8.16
C ASN A 121 14.80 -16.37 8.20
N SER A 122 14.58 -15.06 8.34
CA SER A 122 15.68 -14.10 8.32
C SER A 122 16.47 -14.09 9.61
N GLU A 123 17.76 -14.41 9.51
CA GLU A 123 18.68 -14.44 10.64
C GLU A 123 18.89 -13.06 11.28
N CYS A 124 18.75 -11.97 10.50
CA CYS A 124 18.98 -10.61 11.01
C CYS A 124 17.93 -10.13 12.03
N ILE A 125 16.79 -10.82 12.13
CA ILE A 125 15.69 -10.48 13.03
C ILE A 125 15.31 -11.59 14.02
N GLU A 126 15.85 -12.79 13.89
CA GLU A 126 15.44 -13.96 14.67
C GLU A 126 15.66 -13.80 16.18
N THR A 127 16.64 -12.99 16.58
CA THR A 127 17.02 -12.80 17.98
C THR A 127 16.09 -11.87 18.76
N TYR A 128 15.27 -11.05 18.05
CA TYR A 128 14.41 -10.06 18.71
C TYR A 128 13.09 -10.63 19.20
N LEU A 129 12.53 -11.60 18.50
CA LEU A 129 11.21 -12.15 18.83
C LEU A 129 11.19 -13.67 18.90
N PRO A 130 10.39 -14.23 19.82
CA PRO A 130 10.08 -15.67 19.84
C PRO A 130 9.49 -16.12 18.50
N LEU A 131 9.71 -17.39 18.17
CA LEU A 131 9.19 -18.00 16.94
C LEU A 131 7.67 -17.86 16.81
N GLU A 132 6.92 -17.96 17.92
CA GLU A 132 5.46 -17.83 17.95
C GLU A 132 4.98 -16.45 17.47
N ASP A 133 5.65 -15.38 17.91
CA ASP A 133 5.32 -14.02 17.50
C ASP A 133 5.68 -13.77 16.02
N ARG A 134 6.85 -14.26 15.60
CA ARG A 134 7.26 -14.18 14.18
C ARG A 134 6.27 -14.94 13.30
N GLU A 135 5.81 -16.10 13.73
CA GLU A 135 4.80 -16.87 12.99
C GLU A 135 3.44 -16.17 12.96
N THR A 136 3.06 -15.48 14.05
CA THR A 136 1.84 -14.65 14.09
C THR A 136 1.91 -13.52 13.08
N ILE A 137 3.02 -12.79 13.02
CA ILE A 137 3.28 -11.73 12.03
C ILE A 137 3.25 -12.32 10.62
N ALA A 138 3.99 -13.39 10.38
CA ALA A 138 4.09 -14.03 9.07
C ALA A 138 2.73 -14.53 8.55
N LYS A 139 1.91 -15.16 9.39
CA LYS A 139 0.54 -15.59 9.02
C LYS A 139 -0.37 -14.41 8.69
N ALA A 140 -0.23 -13.30 9.39
CA ALA A 140 -1.01 -12.10 9.08
C ALA A 140 -0.59 -11.52 7.72
N ILE A 141 0.71 -11.48 7.43
CA ILE A 141 1.26 -11.03 6.15
C ILE A 141 0.81 -11.94 5.00
N GLU A 142 0.97 -13.27 5.11
CA GLU A 142 0.67 -14.19 4.01
C GLU A 142 -0.82 -14.23 3.62
N SER A 143 -1.70 -13.75 4.50
CA SER A 143 -3.16 -13.75 4.28
C SER A 143 -3.76 -12.37 4.02
N HIS A 144 -2.95 -11.29 3.96
CA HIS A 144 -3.46 -9.92 3.87
C HIS A 144 -4.29 -9.63 2.61
N MET A 145 -4.09 -10.39 1.53
CA MET A 145 -4.88 -10.26 0.29
C MET A 145 -6.36 -10.64 0.44
N GLY A 146 -6.74 -11.34 1.52
CA GLY A 146 -8.14 -11.65 1.84
C GLY A 146 -8.85 -12.45 0.75
N GLN A 147 -9.96 -11.91 0.24
CA GLN A 147 -10.75 -12.55 -0.82
C GLN A 147 -10.06 -12.55 -2.19
N TRP A 148 -9.07 -11.71 -2.42
CA TRP A 148 -8.30 -11.65 -3.68
C TRP A 148 -7.13 -12.64 -3.69
N ASN A 149 -7.41 -13.87 -3.25
CA ASN A 149 -6.42 -14.91 -3.05
C ASN A 149 -6.13 -15.78 -4.28
N VAL A 150 -6.72 -15.46 -5.42
CA VAL A 150 -6.48 -16.14 -6.71
C VAL A 150 -6.20 -15.11 -7.81
N SER A 151 -5.38 -15.50 -8.78
CA SER A 151 -5.05 -14.67 -9.94
C SER A 151 -5.00 -15.52 -11.21
N ASN A 152 -5.53 -14.99 -12.31
CA ASN A 152 -5.43 -15.66 -13.62
C ASN A 152 -3.97 -15.71 -14.16
N LYS A 153 -3.05 -14.98 -13.53
CA LYS A 153 -1.63 -14.91 -13.92
C LYS A 153 -0.72 -15.81 -13.07
N SER A 154 -1.28 -16.49 -12.08
CA SER A 154 -0.54 -17.38 -11.19
C SER A 154 -1.33 -18.66 -10.91
N LYS A 155 -0.62 -19.77 -10.70
CA LYS A 155 -1.18 -21.03 -10.22
C LYS A 155 -1.29 -21.05 -8.69
N THR A 156 -0.68 -20.10 -8.00
CA THR A 156 -0.67 -20.01 -6.55
C THR A 156 -2.04 -19.59 -6.05
N ILE A 157 -2.50 -20.23 -4.97
CA ILE A 157 -3.66 -19.81 -4.20
C ILE A 157 -3.13 -19.30 -2.86
N LEU A 158 -3.32 -18.01 -2.59
CA LEU A 158 -2.88 -17.40 -1.35
C LEU A 158 -3.80 -17.82 -0.19
N LYS A 159 -3.28 -17.79 1.04
CA LYS A 159 -4.07 -18.06 2.24
C LYS A 159 -5.09 -16.95 2.49
N LYS A 160 -6.25 -17.34 3.03
CA LYS A 160 -7.26 -16.38 3.49
C LYS A 160 -7.10 -16.09 4.98
N PRO A 161 -7.52 -14.92 5.47
CA PRO A 161 -7.51 -14.61 6.90
C PRO A 161 -8.45 -15.53 7.68
N GLU A 162 -7.93 -16.21 8.68
CA GLU A 162 -8.68 -17.16 9.52
C GLU A 162 -9.01 -16.58 10.90
N ASN A 163 -7.99 -16.02 11.58
CA ASN A 163 -8.13 -15.50 12.94
C ASN A 163 -8.32 -13.97 13.00
N LYS A 164 -8.52 -13.43 14.21
CA LYS A 164 -8.78 -12.01 14.45
C LYS A 164 -7.64 -11.10 13.96
N ILE A 165 -6.37 -11.49 14.18
CA ILE A 165 -5.18 -10.70 13.79
C ILE A 165 -5.10 -10.61 12.26
N GLN A 166 -5.19 -11.73 11.57
CA GLN A 166 -5.17 -11.81 10.11
C GLN A 166 -6.29 -10.98 9.47
N LYS A 167 -7.53 -11.12 9.99
CA LYS A 167 -8.70 -10.36 9.50
C LYS A 167 -8.54 -8.86 9.74
N PHE A 168 -7.93 -8.47 10.85
CA PHE A 168 -7.70 -7.07 11.18
C PHE A 168 -6.62 -6.44 10.28
N VAL A 169 -5.49 -7.14 10.04
CA VAL A 169 -4.44 -6.69 9.11
C VAL A 169 -5.01 -6.53 7.70
N HIS A 170 -5.75 -7.52 7.19
CA HIS A 170 -6.44 -7.41 5.90
C HIS A 170 -7.39 -6.21 5.84
N MET A 171 -8.17 -5.97 6.89
CA MET A 171 -9.10 -4.83 6.94
C MET A 171 -8.37 -3.49 6.87
N CYS A 172 -7.26 -3.33 7.60
CA CYS A 172 -6.48 -2.08 7.59
C CYS A 172 -5.84 -1.81 6.23
N ASP A 173 -5.25 -2.83 5.59
CA ASP A 173 -4.74 -2.75 4.22
C ASP A 173 -5.86 -2.40 3.23
N TYR A 174 -7.01 -3.08 3.33
CA TYR A 174 -8.18 -2.79 2.51
C TYR A 174 -8.61 -1.32 2.63
N LEU A 175 -8.75 -0.79 3.84
CA LEU A 175 -9.13 0.62 4.06
C LEU A 175 -8.10 1.58 3.45
N ALA A 176 -6.80 1.33 3.65
CA ALA A 176 -5.73 2.14 3.07
C ALA A 176 -5.69 2.10 1.53
N SER A 177 -6.28 1.08 0.91
CA SER A 177 -6.39 0.95 -0.53
C SER A 177 -7.69 1.57 -1.11
N ARG A 178 -8.56 2.18 -0.28
CA ARG A 178 -9.84 2.74 -0.75
C ARG A 178 -9.72 4.19 -1.18
N LYS A 179 -10.04 4.42 -2.43
CA LYS A 179 -9.93 5.72 -3.10
C LYS A 179 -10.79 6.82 -2.47
N ASP A 180 -11.86 6.43 -1.80
CA ASP A 180 -12.79 7.35 -1.16
C ASP A 180 -12.32 7.79 0.24
N ILE A 181 -11.18 7.27 0.71
CA ILE A 181 -10.61 7.59 2.02
C ILE A 181 -9.27 8.29 1.81
N GLU A 182 -9.16 9.53 2.26
CA GLU A 182 -7.92 10.31 2.19
C GLU A 182 -7.25 10.40 3.56
N VAL A 183 -5.92 10.26 3.60
CA VAL A 183 -5.06 10.47 4.77
C VAL A 183 -4.09 11.60 4.47
N LEU A 184 -4.03 12.60 5.33
CA LEU A 184 -3.12 13.72 5.19
C LEU A 184 -1.68 13.34 5.62
N PHE A 185 -0.71 13.78 4.82
CA PHE A 185 0.71 13.65 5.09
C PHE A 185 1.36 15.03 4.97
N ASP A 186 2.09 15.45 5.99
CA ASP A 186 2.68 16.80 6.05
C ASP A 186 3.77 17.03 5.01
N ASP A 187 4.45 15.95 4.60
CA ASP A 187 5.54 15.91 3.63
C ASP A 187 5.08 15.47 2.22
N TYR A 188 3.78 15.26 2.03
CA TYR A 188 3.21 14.86 0.76
C TYR A 188 2.42 16.02 0.13
N ASN A 189 3.01 16.61 -0.89
CA ASN A 189 2.28 17.45 -1.81
C ASN A 189 1.64 16.56 -2.87
N ALA A 190 0.30 16.48 -2.90
CA ALA A 190 -0.39 15.82 -3.99
C ALA A 190 0.14 16.39 -5.32
N PRO A 191 0.37 15.56 -6.35
CA PRO A 191 0.76 16.08 -7.65
C PRO A 191 -0.23 17.17 -8.06
N GLU A 192 0.28 18.36 -8.35
CA GLU A 192 -0.56 19.45 -8.86
C GLU A 192 -1.24 18.95 -10.13
N ILE A 193 -2.57 19.04 -10.16
CA ILE A 193 -3.30 18.80 -11.39
C ILE A 193 -3.01 20.02 -12.27
N PRO A 194 -2.34 19.87 -13.42
CA PRO A 194 -2.03 20.99 -14.27
C PRO A 194 -3.34 21.68 -14.74
N ASP A 195 -3.22 22.93 -15.11
CA ASP A 195 -4.38 23.65 -15.67
C ASP A 195 -4.82 22.97 -16.97
N ILE A 196 -6.10 22.63 -17.04
CA ILE A 196 -6.72 21.94 -18.17
C ILE A 196 -6.54 22.71 -19.48
N ASN A 197 -6.48 24.05 -19.42
CA ASN A 197 -6.34 24.90 -20.58
C ASN A 197 -4.91 24.96 -21.12
N THR A 198 -3.93 24.59 -20.33
CA THR A 198 -2.51 24.62 -20.70
C THR A 198 -1.91 23.24 -20.87
N TYR A 199 -2.57 22.21 -20.34
CA TYR A 199 -2.09 20.83 -20.46
C TYR A 199 -2.32 20.29 -21.87
N VAL A 200 -1.23 20.07 -22.59
CA VAL A 200 -1.23 19.56 -23.97
C VAL A 200 -1.00 18.05 -23.97
N LEU A 201 -1.82 17.29 -24.68
CA LEU A 201 -1.58 15.87 -24.90
C LEU A 201 -0.30 15.65 -25.73
N ASN A 202 0.57 14.75 -25.27
CA ASN A 202 1.83 14.43 -25.96
C ASN A 202 1.81 13.06 -26.66
N PHE A 203 0.61 12.52 -26.93
CA PHE A 203 0.44 11.21 -27.57
C PHE A 203 -0.90 11.11 -28.31
N GLY A 204 -1.01 10.08 -29.15
CA GLY A 204 -2.27 9.69 -29.81
C GLY A 204 -2.72 10.65 -30.92
N LYS A 205 -3.97 10.49 -31.35
CA LYS A 205 -4.62 11.22 -32.47
C LYS A 205 -4.62 12.74 -32.27
N HIS A 206 -4.70 13.20 -31.02
CA HIS A 206 -4.79 14.62 -30.66
C HIS A 206 -3.53 15.14 -29.99
N ASN A 207 -2.36 14.57 -30.34
CA ASN A 207 -1.07 15.08 -29.88
C ASN A 207 -0.92 16.58 -30.22
N GLY A 208 -0.48 17.37 -29.25
CA GLY A 208 -0.29 18.80 -29.41
C GLY A 208 -1.53 19.67 -29.12
N LYS A 209 -2.66 19.08 -28.70
CA LYS A 209 -3.88 19.80 -28.32
C LYS A 209 -4.21 19.68 -26.84
N THR A 210 -4.86 20.68 -26.28
CA THR A 210 -5.42 20.63 -24.93
C THR A 210 -6.75 19.88 -24.92
N LEU A 211 -7.19 19.43 -23.73
CA LEU A 211 -8.46 18.70 -23.61
C LEU A 211 -9.68 19.56 -23.98
N PRO A 212 -9.77 20.88 -23.64
CA PRO A 212 -10.83 21.74 -24.13
C PRO A 212 -10.86 21.88 -25.67
N GLU A 213 -9.71 22.08 -26.33
CA GLU A 213 -9.62 22.09 -27.78
C GLU A 213 -10.10 20.77 -28.43
N ILE A 214 -9.81 19.65 -27.80
CA ILE A 214 -10.28 18.35 -28.26
C ILE A 214 -11.78 18.20 -28.04
N ALA A 215 -12.32 18.71 -26.93
CA ALA A 215 -13.76 18.69 -26.66
C ALA A 215 -14.58 19.45 -27.71
N GLU A 216 -14.02 20.54 -28.26
CA GLU A 216 -14.67 21.33 -29.33
C GLU A 216 -14.65 20.59 -30.68
N VAL A 217 -13.53 19.94 -31.03
CA VAL A 217 -13.35 19.34 -32.37
C VAL A 217 -13.73 17.87 -32.45
N ASP A 218 -13.68 17.14 -31.33
CA ASP A 218 -13.95 15.69 -31.24
C ASP A 218 -14.56 15.31 -29.90
N PRO A 219 -15.82 15.67 -29.61
CA PRO A 219 -16.48 15.33 -28.36
C PRO A 219 -16.55 13.81 -28.10
N SER A 220 -16.59 13.02 -29.19
CA SER A 220 -16.63 11.56 -29.07
C SER A 220 -15.34 10.96 -28.47
N TYR A 221 -14.20 11.59 -28.80
CA TYR A 221 -12.91 11.22 -28.20
C TYR A 221 -12.90 11.51 -26.69
N ILE A 222 -13.46 12.63 -26.26
CA ILE A 222 -13.55 12.96 -24.83
C ILE A 222 -14.42 11.94 -24.09
N SER A 223 -15.56 11.54 -24.65
CA SER A 223 -16.41 10.49 -24.07
C SER A 223 -15.65 9.18 -23.94
N TRP A 224 -15.00 8.75 -25.01
CA TRP A 224 -14.13 7.56 -24.98
C TRP A 224 -12.98 7.69 -23.97
N ALA A 225 -12.32 8.85 -23.89
CA ALA A 225 -11.20 9.10 -22.98
C ALA A 225 -11.63 9.01 -21.51
N LYS A 226 -12.81 9.57 -21.16
CA LYS A 226 -13.38 9.44 -19.80
C LYS A 226 -13.57 7.99 -19.38
N GLU A 227 -13.92 7.11 -20.29
CA GLU A 227 -14.12 5.69 -20.01
C GLU A 227 -12.82 4.87 -20.00
N ASN A 228 -11.85 5.23 -20.83
CA ASN A 228 -10.70 4.38 -21.13
C ASN A 228 -9.37 4.90 -20.59
N MET A 229 -9.18 6.21 -20.42
CA MET A 229 -7.91 6.75 -19.90
C MET A 229 -7.86 6.69 -18.39
N ARG A 230 -6.78 6.09 -17.85
CA ARG A 230 -6.61 5.84 -16.41
C ARG A 230 -5.37 6.51 -15.81
N LYS A 231 -4.49 7.09 -16.65
CA LYS A 231 -3.24 7.72 -16.19
C LYS A 231 -3.49 9.17 -15.76
N GLU A 232 -2.90 9.55 -14.64
CA GLU A 232 -2.80 10.95 -14.22
C GLU A 232 -1.74 11.69 -15.07
N PRO A 233 -1.87 13.01 -15.28
CA PRO A 233 -2.95 13.87 -14.80
C PRO A 233 -4.22 13.86 -15.67
N ILE A 234 -4.20 13.19 -16.82
CA ILE A 234 -5.28 13.24 -17.83
C ILE A 234 -6.62 12.80 -17.24
N LYS A 235 -6.60 11.73 -16.42
CA LYS A 235 -7.82 11.22 -15.76
C LYS A 235 -8.49 12.27 -14.88
N SER A 236 -7.70 13.04 -14.13
CA SER A 236 -8.23 14.11 -13.27
C SER A 236 -8.71 15.30 -14.10
N LEU A 237 -7.97 15.66 -15.14
CA LEU A 237 -8.36 16.73 -16.07
C LEU A 237 -9.67 16.43 -16.81
N LEU A 238 -9.90 15.18 -17.23
CA LEU A 238 -11.13 14.76 -17.90
C LEU A 238 -12.39 14.88 -17.02
N LYS A 239 -12.24 14.96 -15.69
CA LYS A 239 -13.37 15.20 -14.78
C LYS A 239 -13.78 16.68 -14.72
N LEU A 240 -12.92 17.57 -15.20
CA LEU A 240 -13.17 19.02 -15.24
C LEU A 240 -13.91 19.44 -16.50
N LEU A 241 -14.04 18.56 -17.50
CA LEU A 241 -14.87 18.69 -18.70
C LEU A 241 -16.24 18.05 -18.47
#